data_95f5de6cf3d4ecf7beeb0e610f107472
#
_entry.id   95f5de6cf3d4ecf7beeb0e610f107472
#
_cell.length_a   1.000
_cell.length_b   1.000
_cell.length_c   1.000
_cell.angle_alpha   90.00
_cell.angle_beta   90.00
_cell.angle_gamma   90.00
#
_symmetry.space_group_name_H-M   'P 1'
#
loop_
_entity.id
_entity.type
_entity.pdbx_description
1 polymer ?
#
loop_
_entity_poly.entity_id
_entity_poly.type
_entity_poly.pdbx_seq_one_letter_code
_entity_poly.pdbx_strand_id
1 'polypeptide(L)'
;TTFNELIAKENIVSGWASARIAKFELQKWNGTEFEKFYESSETIGESAEFVFPEVTTTKLRFVITGLKADTTLHGKGQTDPSLKELELYYNKQASKKVNLVLNKEVITNNCHNDFDVSWLNDGKMDTRWASANSELPIEIEFNLGSDVTFNTMAMTENIVANWATPRIESFQLQAWDGTTYQTIFENTGEVGERKEFAFEDTTAQKIRLVITALRADTSANSAGQTD
;
A
#
# COMPACT_ATOMS: atom_id res chain seq x y z
N THR A 1 20.59 -15.52 11.21
CA THR A 1 20.22 -14.10 10.98
C THR A 1 18.79 -14.04 10.49
N THR A 2 18.01 -13.10 11.03
CA THR A 2 16.63 -12.81 10.60
C THR A 2 16.62 -11.53 9.76
N PHE A 3 15.86 -11.51 8.69
CA PHE A 3 15.72 -10.36 7.78
C PHE A 3 14.38 -10.44 7.04
N ASN A 4 13.90 -9.32 6.53
CA ASN A 4 12.65 -9.21 5.77
C ASN A 4 12.69 -8.18 4.64
N GLU A 5 13.89 -7.66 4.34
CA GLU A 5 14.07 -6.63 3.32
C GLU A 5 15.40 -6.85 2.58
N LEU A 6 15.35 -6.77 1.25
CA LEU A 6 16.50 -6.76 0.36
C LEU A 6 16.53 -5.43 -0.41
N ILE A 7 17.66 -4.73 -0.35
CA ILE A 7 17.97 -3.66 -1.29
C ILE A 7 18.97 -4.20 -2.29
N ALA A 8 18.63 -4.11 -3.57
CA ALA A 8 19.49 -4.55 -4.67
C ALA A 8 19.80 -3.37 -5.61
N LYS A 9 21.03 -3.30 -6.07
CA LYS A 9 21.50 -2.23 -6.98
C LYS A 9 22.25 -2.83 -8.14
N GLU A 10 21.83 -2.55 -9.38
CA GLU A 10 22.58 -2.89 -10.57
C GLU A 10 23.59 -1.79 -10.88
N ASN A 11 24.65 -2.16 -11.57
CA ASN A 11 25.64 -1.22 -12.06
C ASN A 11 25.13 -0.52 -13.33
N ILE A 12 24.39 0.58 -13.14
CA ILE A 12 23.87 1.41 -14.22
C ILE A 12 24.91 2.46 -14.59
N VAL A 13 25.23 2.57 -15.86
CA VAL A 13 26.19 3.55 -16.40
C VAL A 13 25.57 4.25 -17.61
N SER A 14 25.40 5.55 -17.53
CA SER A 14 24.79 6.35 -18.60
C SER A 14 25.48 6.11 -19.96
N GLY A 15 24.71 5.73 -20.96
CA GLY A 15 25.16 5.40 -22.29
C GLY A 15 25.83 4.01 -22.45
N TRP A 16 26.16 3.31 -21.35
CA TRP A 16 26.92 2.04 -21.36
C TRP A 16 26.20 0.85 -20.74
N ALA A 17 25.40 1.05 -19.69
CA ALA A 17 24.70 -0.03 -19.02
C ALA A 17 23.33 0.40 -18.50
N SER A 18 22.27 -0.29 -18.93
CA SER A 18 20.92 -0.22 -18.34
C SER A 18 20.65 -1.41 -17.44
N ALA A 19 19.53 -1.39 -16.75
CA ALA A 19 19.10 -2.53 -15.94
C ALA A 19 18.89 -3.78 -16.81
N ARG A 20 19.43 -4.93 -16.37
CA ARG A 20 19.39 -6.19 -17.11
C ARG A 20 18.73 -7.34 -16.33
N ILE A 21 18.60 -7.21 -15.02
CA ILE A 21 17.91 -8.21 -14.19
C ILE A 21 16.41 -7.92 -14.23
N ALA A 22 15.65 -8.84 -14.85
CA ALA A 22 14.20 -8.73 -15.01
C ALA A 22 13.43 -9.66 -14.08
N LYS A 23 14.08 -10.73 -13.59
CA LYS A 23 13.49 -11.65 -12.62
C LYS A 23 14.55 -12.24 -11.73
N PHE A 24 14.21 -12.46 -10.46
CA PHE A 24 15.06 -13.17 -9.53
C PHE A 24 14.21 -13.88 -8.46
N GLU A 25 14.82 -14.82 -7.77
CA GLU A 25 14.27 -15.45 -6.58
C GLU A 25 15.27 -15.45 -5.43
N LEU A 26 14.76 -15.48 -4.20
CA LEU A 26 15.52 -15.67 -2.99
C LEU A 26 15.23 -17.04 -2.42
N GLN A 27 16.30 -17.75 -2.07
CA GLN A 27 16.23 -19.08 -1.49
C GLN A 27 16.93 -19.09 -0.12
N LYS A 28 16.26 -19.65 0.89
CA LYS A 28 16.81 -19.86 2.23
C LYS A 28 17.31 -21.29 2.39
N TRP A 29 18.33 -21.49 3.21
CA TRP A 29 18.78 -22.81 3.60
C TRP A 29 17.90 -23.37 4.72
N ASN A 30 17.28 -24.54 4.54
CA ASN A 30 16.42 -25.18 5.54
C ASN A 30 17.16 -26.19 6.44
N GLY A 31 18.46 -26.32 6.26
CA GLY A 31 19.30 -27.33 6.95
C GLY A 31 19.77 -28.46 6.02
N THR A 32 19.05 -28.70 4.93
CA THR A 32 19.32 -29.80 3.98
C THR A 32 19.46 -29.27 2.54
N GLU A 33 18.60 -28.34 2.14
CA GLU A 33 18.58 -27.80 0.77
C GLU A 33 18.15 -26.33 0.77
N PHE A 34 18.25 -25.67 -0.39
CA PHE A 34 17.75 -24.32 -0.60
C PHE A 34 16.30 -24.34 -1.04
N GLU A 35 15.44 -23.67 -0.28
CA GLU A 35 14.01 -23.45 -0.57
C GLU A 35 13.74 -22.03 -1.02
N LYS A 36 12.99 -21.87 -2.11
CA LYS A 36 12.49 -20.55 -2.52
C LYS A 36 11.49 -20.02 -1.49
N PHE A 37 11.65 -18.76 -1.08
CA PHE A 37 10.70 -18.07 -0.20
C PHE A 37 10.20 -16.73 -0.79
N TYR A 38 10.89 -16.18 -1.80
CA TYR A 38 10.50 -14.95 -2.45
C TYR A 38 10.88 -14.98 -3.93
N GLU A 39 10.10 -14.33 -4.77
CA GLU A 39 10.44 -14.07 -6.17
C GLU A 39 9.92 -12.70 -6.60
N SER A 40 10.62 -12.06 -7.54
CA SER A 40 10.20 -10.82 -8.16
C SER A 40 10.41 -10.85 -9.66
N SER A 41 9.46 -10.25 -10.39
CA SER A 41 9.57 -9.90 -11.81
C SER A 41 9.74 -8.41 -12.04
N GLU A 42 10.06 -7.66 -11.01
CA GLU A 42 10.40 -6.26 -11.10
C GLU A 42 11.88 -6.07 -11.46
N THR A 43 12.16 -5.08 -12.28
CA THR A 43 13.53 -4.70 -12.63
C THR A 43 14.21 -4.05 -11.42
N ILE A 44 15.45 -4.43 -11.14
CA ILE A 44 16.21 -3.84 -10.04
C ILE A 44 16.60 -2.39 -10.35
N GLY A 45 17.30 -2.13 -11.47
CA GLY A 45 17.74 -0.79 -11.82
C GLY A 45 18.83 -0.23 -10.91
N GLU A 46 18.86 1.10 -10.77
CA GLU A 46 19.87 1.79 -9.94
C GLU A 46 19.77 1.40 -8.47
N SER A 47 18.54 1.22 -7.98
CA SER A 47 18.25 0.73 -6.64
C SER A 47 16.79 0.29 -6.58
N ALA A 48 16.53 -0.89 -6.04
CA ALA A 48 15.18 -1.37 -5.73
C ALA A 48 15.14 -2.02 -4.35
N GLU A 49 14.04 -1.82 -3.66
CA GLU A 49 13.74 -2.38 -2.35
C GLU A 49 12.68 -3.47 -2.50
N PHE A 50 12.93 -4.62 -1.89
CA PHE A 50 12.05 -5.78 -1.91
C PHE A 50 11.76 -6.21 -0.48
N VAL A 51 10.49 -6.16 -0.09
CA VAL A 51 10.02 -6.53 1.24
C VAL A 51 9.26 -7.85 1.17
N PHE A 52 9.51 -8.72 2.14
CA PHE A 52 8.93 -10.06 2.23
C PHE A 52 8.71 -10.45 3.71
N PRO A 53 7.91 -11.51 4.01
CA PRO A 53 7.76 -12.02 5.36
C PRO A 53 9.10 -12.33 6.02
N GLU A 54 9.18 -12.21 7.34
CA GLU A 54 10.41 -12.50 8.08
C GLU A 54 10.98 -13.89 7.76
N VAL A 55 12.27 -13.93 7.47
CA VAL A 55 13.01 -15.16 7.19
C VAL A 55 14.19 -15.27 8.12
N THR A 56 14.30 -16.40 8.80
CA THR A 56 15.49 -16.77 9.59
C THR A 56 16.24 -17.88 8.88
N THR A 57 17.49 -17.64 8.54
CA THR A 57 18.35 -18.65 7.90
C THR A 57 19.83 -18.39 8.19
N THR A 58 20.65 -19.42 7.97
CA THR A 58 22.12 -19.33 8.06
C THR A 58 22.77 -19.08 6.69
N LYS A 59 22.06 -19.38 5.58
CA LYS A 59 22.53 -19.17 4.22
C LYS A 59 21.40 -18.65 3.33
N LEU A 60 21.71 -17.64 2.54
CA LEU A 60 20.83 -17.07 1.52
C LEU A 60 21.43 -17.32 0.14
N ARG A 61 20.57 -17.58 -0.85
CA ARG A 61 20.94 -17.61 -2.27
C ARG A 61 20.06 -16.63 -3.04
N PHE A 62 20.70 -15.75 -3.79
CA PHE A 62 20.06 -14.90 -4.78
C PHE A 62 20.23 -15.59 -6.14
N VAL A 63 19.12 -15.85 -6.85
CA VAL A 63 19.10 -16.54 -8.13
C VAL A 63 18.47 -15.66 -9.18
N ILE A 64 19.22 -15.24 -10.18
CA ILE A 64 18.71 -14.51 -11.32
C ILE A 64 18.02 -15.51 -12.26
N THR A 65 16.72 -15.35 -12.47
CA THR A 65 15.90 -16.26 -13.28
C THR A 65 15.43 -15.64 -14.59
N GLY A 66 15.60 -14.34 -14.77
CA GLY A 66 15.28 -13.65 -16.01
C GLY A 66 16.13 -12.43 -16.26
N LEU A 67 16.58 -12.28 -17.51
CA LEU A 67 17.38 -11.16 -17.96
C LEU A 67 16.67 -10.43 -19.10
N LYS A 68 16.98 -9.15 -19.27
CA LYS A 68 16.56 -8.35 -20.41
C LYS A 68 17.77 -7.71 -21.10
N ALA A 69 17.62 -7.42 -22.37
CA ALA A 69 18.69 -6.78 -23.16
C ALA A 69 18.92 -5.33 -22.72
N ASP A 70 20.17 -4.93 -22.72
CA ASP A 70 20.59 -3.54 -22.54
C ASP A 70 20.06 -2.65 -23.66
N THR A 71 19.60 -1.48 -23.30
CA THR A 71 19.01 -0.51 -24.24
C THR A 71 19.88 0.72 -24.49
N THR A 72 21.05 0.80 -23.82
CA THR A 72 21.96 1.94 -23.96
C THR A 72 22.70 1.93 -25.30
N LEU A 73 23.30 3.07 -25.67
CA LEU A 73 24.01 3.24 -26.95
C LEU A 73 25.14 2.23 -27.13
N HIS A 74 25.95 2.01 -26.09
CA HIS A 74 27.13 1.16 -26.15
C HIS A 74 26.92 -0.26 -25.62
N GLY A 75 25.90 -0.48 -24.83
CA GLY A 75 25.56 -1.80 -24.26
C GLY A 75 24.44 -2.54 -25.00
N LYS A 76 23.91 -1.98 -26.08
CA LYS A 76 22.71 -2.49 -26.75
C LYS A 76 22.78 -3.97 -27.07
N GLY A 77 21.79 -4.72 -26.57
CA GLY A 77 21.66 -6.16 -26.81
C GLY A 77 22.43 -7.06 -25.81
N GLN A 78 23.30 -6.50 -24.98
CA GLN A 78 23.98 -7.28 -23.92
C GLN A 78 22.99 -7.70 -22.85
N THR A 79 23.17 -8.90 -22.29
CA THR A 79 22.30 -9.49 -21.26
C THR A 79 23.05 -9.91 -20.00
N ASP A 80 24.38 -9.72 -19.95
CA ASP A 80 25.21 -10.04 -18.77
C ASP A 80 24.82 -9.14 -17.58
N PRO A 81 24.35 -9.68 -16.45
CA PRO A 81 23.96 -8.88 -15.31
C PRO A 81 25.17 -8.35 -14.55
N SER A 82 25.05 -7.15 -13.98
CA SER A 82 26.08 -6.56 -13.13
C SER A 82 25.45 -5.95 -11.90
N LEU A 83 25.63 -6.60 -10.76
CA LEU A 83 25.18 -6.08 -9.46
C LEU A 83 26.29 -5.21 -8.86
N LYS A 84 25.88 -4.05 -8.36
CA LYS A 84 26.73 -3.15 -7.61
C LYS A 84 26.69 -3.47 -6.12
N GLU A 85 25.49 -3.82 -5.60
CA GLU A 85 25.30 -4.09 -4.20
C GLU A 85 24.06 -4.95 -3.94
N LEU A 86 24.13 -5.78 -2.89
CA LEU A 86 23.00 -6.48 -2.27
C LEU A 86 23.07 -6.26 -0.77
N GLU A 87 22.04 -5.66 -0.19
CA GLU A 87 21.95 -5.35 1.23
C GLU A 87 20.73 -6.07 1.81
N LEU A 88 20.89 -6.66 3.00
CA LEU A 88 19.80 -7.31 3.73
C LEU A 88 19.54 -6.60 5.04
N TYR A 89 18.28 -6.29 5.29
CA TYR A 89 17.85 -5.61 6.50
C TYR A 89 16.78 -6.39 7.25
N TYR A 90 16.80 -6.25 8.56
CA TYR A 90 15.67 -6.57 9.41
C TYR A 90 14.97 -5.28 9.80
N ASN A 91 13.85 -5.02 9.15
CA ASN A 91 13.04 -3.87 9.44
C ASN A 91 11.70 -4.33 10.03
N LYS A 92 11.51 -4.07 11.32
CA LYS A 92 10.28 -4.46 12.03
C LYS A 92 8.99 -3.86 11.43
N GLN A 93 9.12 -2.79 10.62
CA GLN A 93 8.02 -2.10 9.97
C GLN A 93 7.90 -2.41 8.46
N ALA A 94 8.87 -3.14 7.89
CA ALA A 94 8.93 -3.43 6.45
C ALA A 94 8.14 -4.68 6.03
N SER A 95 7.09 -5.06 6.72
CA SER A 95 6.14 -6.00 6.14
C SER A 95 5.44 -5.31 4.96
N LYS A 96 5.48 -5.93 3.76
CA LYS A 96 4.74 -5.44 2.60
C LYS A 96 3.29 -5.21 3.03
N LYS A 97 2.87 -3.95 3.07
CA LYS A 97 1.51 -3.59 3.43
C LYS A 97 0.56 -4.23 2.42
N VAL A 98 -0.25 -5.15 2.88
CA VAL A 98 -1.32 -5.75 2.08
C VAL A 98 -2.57 -4.91 2.30
N ASN A 99 -3.19 -4.43 1.22
CA ASN A 99 -4.48 -3.75 1.33
C ASN A 99 -5.58 -4.77 1.61
N LEU A 100 -5.95 -4.92 2.87
CA LEU A 100 -6.92 -5.92 3.35
C LEU A 100 -8.36 -5.65 2.89
N VAL A 101 -8.67 -4.39 2.54
CA VAL A 101 -10.01 -4.01 2.05
C VAL A 101 -10.11 -4.04 0.52
N LEU A 102 -9.03 -4.31 -0.21
CA LEU A 102 -9.04 -4.30 -1.69
C LEU A 102 -10.11 -5.25 -2.25
N ASN A 103 -11.04 -4.70 -3.03
CA ASN A 103 -12.18 -5.42 -3.64
C ASN A 103 -13.05 -6.21 -2.64
N LYS A 104 -13.06 -5.84 -1.37
CA LYS A 104 -13.96 -6.40 -0.37
C LYS A 104 -15.33 -5.74 -0.46
N GLU A 105 -16.33 -6.43 0.06
CA GLU A 105 -17.67 -5.86 0.22
C GLU A 105 -17.60 -4.60 1.09
N VAL A 106 -18.20 -3.51 0.59
CA VAL A 106 -18.27 -2.23 1.28
C VAL A 106 -19.68 -1.66 1.16
N ILE A 107 -20.19 -1.12 2.25
CA ILE A 107 -21.49 -0.46 2.33
C ILE A 107 -21.38 0.88 3.04
N THR A 108 -22.28 1.80 2.77
CA THR A 108 -22.36 3.11 3.42
C THR A 108 -23.80 3.58 3.57
N ASN A 109 -24.06 4.42 4.57
CA ASN A 109 -25.33 5.12 4.74
C ASN A 109 -25.48 6.39 3.89
N ASN A 110 -24.41 6.82 3.19
CA ASN A 110 -24.39 8.08 2.43
C ASN A 110 -23.55 7.93 1.17
N CYS A 111 -24.18 7.90 -0.01
CA CYS A 111 -23.53 7.69 -1.29
C CYS A 111 -24.19 8.51 -2.39
N HIS A 112 -23.41 9.29 -3.13
CA HIS A 112 -23.87 9.99 -4.31
C HIS A 112 -24.12 9.00 -5.46
N ASN A 113 -25.18 9.19 -6.24
CA ASN A 113 -25.60 8.25 -7.29
C ASN A 113 -24.54 7.99 -8.38
N ASP A 114 -23.67 8.97 -8.64
CA ASP A 114 -22.63 8.86 -9.68
C ASP A 114 -21.27 8.38 -9.16
N PHE A 115 -21.12 8.12 -7.86
CA PHE A 115 -19.85 7.77 -7.22
C PHE A 115 -20.01 6.57 -6.29
N ASP A 116 -20.02 5.37 -6.89
CA ASP A 116 -20.28 4.11 -6.20
C ASP A 116 -19.33 3.85 -5.03
N VAL A 117 -19.87 3.34 -3.93
CA VAL A 117 -19.09 3.06 -2.71
C VAL A 117 -17.97 2.03 -2.94
N SER A 118 -18.13 1.10 -3.88
CA SER A 118 -17.10 0.10 -4.21
C SER A 118 -15.83 0.72 -4.82
N TRP A 119 -15.89 1.98 -5.28
CA TRP A 119 -14.71 2.69 -5.78
C TRP A 119 -13.76 3.13 -4.67
N LEU A 120 -14.18 3.09 -3.40
CA LEU A 120 -13.29 3.35 -2.26
C LEU A 120 -12.14 2.36 -2.13
N ASN A 121 -12.33 1.14 -2.61
CA ASN A 121 -11.40 0.03 -2.38
C ASN A 121 -11.13 -0.82 -3.62
N ASP A 122 -11.33 -0.27 -4.82
CA ASP A 122 -11.08 -0.94 -6.11
C ASP A 122 -9.60 -0.91 -6.55
N GLY A 123 -8.74 -0.21 -5.81
CA GLY A 123 -7.31 -0.09 -6.08
C GLY A 123 -6.95 0.91 -7.18
N LYS A 124 -7.90 1.71 -7.66
CA LYS A 124 -7.67 2.70 -8.71
C LYS A 124 -7.62 4.11 -8.13
N MET A 125 -6.80 4.97 -8.71
CA MET A 125 -6.66 6.36 -8.28
C MET A 125 -7.48 7.33 -9.14
N ASP A 126 -8.12 6.86 -10.19
CA ASP A 126 -8.99 7.62 -11.08
C ASP A 126 -10.48 7.46 -10.77
N THR A 127 -10.82 6.63 -9.81
CA THR A 127 -12.15 6.45 -9.24
C THR A 127 -12.22 7.04 -7.84
N ARG A 128 -13.42 7.40 -7.38
CA ARG A 128 -13.67 7.87 -6.01
C ARG A 128 -15.09 7.59 -5.59
N TRP A 129 -15.31 7.43 -4.31
CA TRP A 129 -16.61 7.59 -3.69
C TRP A 129 -16.83 9.08 -3.32
N ALA A 130 -18.10 9.51 -3.30
CA ALA A 130 -18.52 10.78 -2.71
C ALA A 130 -19.82 10.59 -1.93
N SER A 131 -20.00 11.35 -0.85
CA SER A 131 -21.28 11.41 -0.15
C SER A 131 -22.34 12.13 -0.98
N ALA A 132 -23.62 11.82 -0.77
CA ALA A 132 -24.73 12.50 -1.41
C ALA A 132 -25.03 13.86 -0.74
N ASN A 133 -24.64 14.01 0.51
CA ASN A 133 -24.83 15.18 1.34
C ASN A 133 -23.88 15.19 2.54
N SER A 134 -23.89 16.23 3.34
CA SER A 134 -23.07 16.40 4.53
C SER A 134 -23.71 15.95 5.84
N GLU A 135 -24.76 15.13 5.79
CA GLU A 135 -25.37 14.58 7.01
C GLU A 135 -24.42 13.64 7.73
N LEU A 136 -24.21 13.89 9.00
CA LEU A 136 -23.29 13.14 9.87
C LEU A 136 -24.06 12.32 10.92
N PRO A 137 -23.50 11.19 11.39
CA PRO A 137 -22.25 10.60 10.94
C PRO A 137 -22.37 9.90 9.59
N ILE A 138 -21.31 9.92 8.79
CA ILE A 138 -21.19 9.08 7.60
C ILE A 138 -20.50 7.80 8.02
N GLU A 139 -21.14 6.67 7.80
CA GLU A 139 -20.62 5.35 8.13
C GLU A 139 -20.27 4.56 6.87
N ILE A 140 -19.08 3.98 6.85
CA ILE A 140 -18.58 3.14 5.76
C ILE A 140 -18.06 1.84 6.37
N GLU A 141 -18.73 0.73 6.11
CA GLU A 141 -18.39 -0.60 6.64
C GLU A 141 -17.73 -1.46 5.57
N PHE A 142 -16.61 -2.11 5.91
CA PHE A 142 -15.92 -3.10 5.09
C PHE A 142 -16.03 -4.48 5.75
N ASN A 143 -16.41 -5.48 4.95
CA ASN A 143 -16.40 -6.89 5.34
C ASN A 143 -15.11 -7.54 4.87
N LEU A 144 -14.19 -7.86 5.77
CA LEU A 144 -12.90 -8.47 5.44
C LEU A 144 -13.03 -9.97 5.10
N GLY A 145 -14.17 -10.59 5.41
CA GLY A 145 -14.49 -11.99 5.10
C GLY A 145 -14.06 -12.99 6.17
N SER A 146 -13.03 -12.70 6.95
CA SER A 146 -12.54 -13.49 8.08
C SER A 146 -11.82 -12.59 9.07
N ASP A 147 -11.51 -13.10 10.24
CA ASP A 147 -10.65 -12.40 11.18
C ASP A 147 -9.26 -12.20 10.59
N VAL A 148 -8.84 -10.94 10.52
CA VAL A 148 -7.49 -10.53 10.10
C VAL A 148 -6.93 -9.53 11.09
N THR A 149 -5.61 -9.56 11.31
CA THR A 149 -4.91 -8.61 12.18
C THR A 149 -4.33 -7.47 11.35
N PHE A 150 -4.55 -6.24 11.80
CA PHE A 150 -4.07 -5.01 11.15
C PHE A 150 -3.79 -3.93 12.20
N ASN A 151 -2.94 -2.97 11.85
CA ASN A 151 -2.52 -1.87 12.73
C ASN A 151 -2.27 -0.55 11.98
N THR A 152 -2.65 -0.49 10.72
CA THR A 152 -2.45 0.72 9.90
C THR A 152 -3.63 0.90 8.95
N MET A 153 -4.14 2.13 8.88
CA MET A 153 -5.11 2.56 7.88
C MET A 153 -4.47 3.67 7.01
N ALA A 154 -4.70 3.59 5.71
CA ALA A 154 -4.35 4.67 4.78
C ALA A 154 -5.63 5.26 4.18
N MET A 155 -5.74 6.57 4.17
CA MET A 155 -6.82 7.31 3.52
C MET A 155 -6.26 8.30 2.51
N THR A 156 -7.00 8.50 1.43
CA THR A 156 -6.70 9.49 0.38
C THR A 156 -7.99 10.24 0.06
N GLU A 157 -8.01 11.55 0.21
CA GLU A 157 -9.10 12.39 -0.26
C GLU A 157 -8.88 12.79 -1.71
N ASN A 158 -9.97 12.99 -2.44
CA ASN A 158 -9.90 13.47 -3.81
C ASN A 158 -9.61 14.99 -3.82
N ILE A 159 -8.35 15.35 -3.92
CA ILE A 159 -7.88 16.73 -3.99
C ILE A 159 -7.68 17.11 -5.46
N VAL A 160 -8.33 18.18 -5.89
CA VAL A 160 -8.25 18.68 -7.27
C VAL A 160 -7.98 20.18 -7.25
N ALA A 161 -6.88 20.61 -7.85
CA ALA A 161 -6.51 22.02 -7.89
C ALA A 161 -7.68 22.91 -8.35
N ASN A 162 -8.03 23.93 -7.58
CA ASN A 162 -9.15 24.85 -7.76
C ASN A 162 -10.57 24.24 -7.64
N TRP A 163 -10.72 22.93 -7.39
CA TRP A 163 -12.03 22.27 -7.34
C TRP A 163 -12.29 21.47 -6.06
N ALA A 164 -11.28 20.98 -5.41
CA ALA A 164 -11.47 20.22 -4.18
C ALA A 164 -10.29 20.35 -3.21
N THR A 165 -10.57 20.70 -1.99
CA THR A 165 -9.65 20.70 -0.84
C THR A 165 -10.07 19.62 0.16
N PRO A 166 -9.21 19.25 1.14
CA PRO A 166 -9.59 18.26 2.16
C PRO A 166 -10.86 18.67 2.90
N ARG A 167 -11.80 17.75 3.04
CA ARG A 167 -13.10 17.98 3.68
C ARG A 167 -13.32 17.16 4.94
N ILE A 168 -12.63 16.04 5.10
CA ILE A 168 -12.73 15.22 6.33
C ILE A 168 -11.93 15.90 7.44
N GLU A 169 -12.63 16.31 8.51
CA GLU A 169 -12.02 16.98 9.67
C GLU A 169 -11.80 16.02 10.84
N SER A 170 -12.76 15.09 11.09
CA SER A 170 -12.58 14.06 12.10
C SER A 170 -13.28 12.78 11.73
N PHE A 171 -12.73 11.67 12.22
CA PHE A 171 -13.31 10.35 12.04
C PHE A 171 -12.90 9.39 13.16
N GLN A 172 -13.65 8.29 13.29
CA GLN A 172 -13.32 7.12 14.09
C GLN A 172 -13.13 5.91 13.18
N LEU A 173 -12.15 5.05 13.47
CA LEU A 173 -12.08 3.71 12.96
C LEU A 173 -12.58 2.75 14.04
N GLN A 174 -13.49 1.88 13.67
CA GLN A 174 -14.12 0.93 14.58
C GLN A 174 -13.91 -0.49 14.06
N ALA A 175 -13.72 -1.44 14.97
CA ALA A 175 -13.63 -2.86 14.69
C ALA A 175 -14.82 -3.62 15.30
N TRP A 176 -15.34 -4.62 14.60
CA TRP A 176 -16.40 -5.49 15.08
C TRP A 176 -15.82 -6.55 16.03
N ASP A 177 -16.30 -6.60 17.27
CA ASP A 177 -15.86 -7.55 18.30
C ASP A 177 -16.66 -8.87 18.32
N GLY A 178 -17.55 -9.05 17.35
CA GLY A 178 -18.50 -10.18 17.29
C GLY A 178 -19.91 -9.80 17.77
N THR A 179 -20.08 -8.67 18.45
CA THR A 179 -21.35 -8.20 19.04
C THR A 179 -21.63 -6.74 18.72
N THR A 180 -20.63 -5.89 18.85
CA THR A 180 -20.73 -4.42 18.63
C THR A 180 -19.48 -3.88 17.96
N TYR A 181 -19.55 -2.66 17.44
CA TYR A 181 -18.40 -1.92 16.96
C TYR A 181 -17.70 -1.19 18.10
N GLN A 182 -16.40 -1.43 18.26
CA GLN A 182 -15.53 -0.77 19.23
C GLN A 182 -14.62 0.21 18.52
N THR A 183 -14.50 1.44 19.01
CA THR A 183 -13.56 2.42 18.47
C THR A 183 -12.14 1.98 18.80
N ILE A 184 -11.31 1.80 17.78
CA ILE A 184 -9.91 1.39 17.88
C ILE A 184 -8.95 2.53 17.56
N PHE A 185 -9.42 3.56 16.86
CA PHE A 185 -8.63 4.75 16.53
C PHE A 185 -9.55 5.95 16.30
N GLU A 186 -9.09 7.14 16.68
CA GLU A 186 -9.75 8.43 16.42
C GLU A 186 -8.77 9.42 15.83
N ASN A 187 -9.21 10.20 14.87
CA ASN A 187 -8.46 11.31 14.30
C ASN A 187 -9.26 12.61 14.40
N THR A 188 -8.58 13.66 14.84
CA THR A 188 -9.08 15.04 14.85
C THR A 188 -8.13 15.90 14.04
N GLY A 189 -8.25 15.86 12.75
CA GLY A 189 -7.38 16.63 11.84
C GLY A 189 -7.53 16.16 10.40
N GLU A 190 -7.11 17.02 9.51
CA GLU A 190 -7.17 16.84 8.06
C GLU A 190 -6.52 15.54 7.59
N VAL A 191 -7.15 14.86 6.65
CA VAL A 191 -6.60 13.69 5.95
C VAL A 191 -5.71 14.13 4.79
N GLY A 192 -6.25 14.83 3.81
CA GLY A 192 -5.52 15.36 2.66
C GLY A 192 -5.26 14.32 1.55
N GLU A 193 -4.26 14.59 0.71
CA GLU A 193 -3.96 13.76 -0.47
C GLU A 193 -3.71 12.29 -0.13
N ARG A 194 -2.94 12.03 0.90
CA ARG A 194 -2.72 10.68 1.45
C ARG A 194 -2.16 10.77 2.86
N LYS A 195 -2.76 10.03 3.77
CA LYS A 195 -2.28 9.94 5.14
C LYS A 195 -2.40 8.51 5.67
N GLU A 196 -1.39 8.10 6.43
CA GLU A 196 -1.38 6.83 7.13
C GLU A 196 -1.52 7.04 8.63
N PHE A 197 -2.34 6.21 9.25
CA PHE A 197 -2.66 6.23 10.68
C PHE A 197 -2.28 4.88 11.26
N ALA A 198 -1.35 4.89 12.22
CA ALA A 198 -0.94 3.68 12.94
C ALA A 198 -1.67 3.60 14.29
N PHE A 199 -2.05 2.41 14.67
CA PHE A 199 -2.71 2.08 15.95
C PHE A 199 -2.26 0.71 16.45
N GLU A 200 -2.75 0.28 17.61
CA GLU A 200 -2.42 -1.03 18.17
C GLU A 200 -2.96 -2.18 17.30
N ASP A 201 -2.26 -3.32 17.32
CA ASP A 201 -2.67 -4.52 16.59
C ASP A 201 -4.11 -4.89 16.95
N THR A 202 -4.98 -4.90 15.95
CA THR A 202 -6.40 -5.21 16.09
C THR A 202 -6.77 -6.36 15.19
N THR A 203 -7.56 -7.32 15.70
CA THR A 203 -8.09 -8.43 14.91
C THR A 203 -9.59 -8.31 14.78
N ALA A 204 -10.12 -8.31 13.56
CA ALA A 204 -11.55 -8.23 13.30
C ALA A 204 -11.92 -8.80 11.92
N GLN A 205 -13.17 -9.20 11.76
CA GLN A 205 -13.77 -9.62 10.50
C GLN A 205 -14.39 -8.46 9.73
N LYS A 206 -14.81 -7.40 10.46
CA LYS A 206 -15.39 -6.19 9.88
C LYS A 206 -14.80 -4.95 10.53
N ILE A 207 -14.67 -3.91 9.75
CA ILE A 207 -14.27 -2.58 10.20
C ILE A 207 -15.26 -1.53 9.72
N ARG A 208 -15.38 -0.45 10.47
CA ARG A 208 -16.23 0.68 10.10
C ARG A 208 -15.48 2.00 10.27
N LEU A 209 -15.43 2.80 9.22
CA LEU A 209 -15.02 4.19 9.27
C LEU A 209 -16.26 5.04 9.55
N VAL A 210 -16.19 5.88 10.57
CA VAL A 210 -17.26 6.81 10.95
C VAL A 210 -16.71 8.23 10.83
N ILE A 211 -17.12 8.96 9.79
CA ILE A 211 -16.78 10.38 9.64
C ILE A 211 -17.70 11.19 10.55
N THR A 212 -17.10 11.94 11.46
CA THR A 212 -17.80 12.66 12.53
C THR A 212 -17.80 14.17 12.38
N ALA A 213 -16.89 14.72 11.59
CA ALA A 213 -16.89 16.13 11.22
C ALA A 213 -16.34 16.37 9.82
N LEU A 214 -16.93 17.34 9.15
CA LEU A 214 -16.53 17.83 7.84
C LEU A 214 -16.21 19.32 7.92
N ARG A 215 -15.28 19.76 7.08
CA ARG A 215 -14.96 21.16 6.85
C ARG A 215 -15.44 21.62 5.49
N ALA A 216 -15.68 22.91 5.35
CA ALA A 216 -16.02 23.50 4.07
C ALA A 216 -14.80 23.52 3.12
N ASP A 217 -15.06 23.23 1.87
CA ASP A 217 -14.09 23.38 0.78
C ASP A 217 -13.66 24.84 0.66
N THR A 218 -12.39 25.08 0.45
CA THR A 218 -11.80 26.42 0.31
C THR A 218 -11.29 26.70 -1.10
N SER A 219 -11.48 25.78 -2.04
CA SER A 219 -11.07 25.94 -3.43
C SER A 219 -11.92 27.01 -4.16
N ALA A 220 -11.36 27.54 -5.26
CA ALA A 220 -12.00 28.64 -5.98
C ALA A 220 -13.38 28.30 -6.54
N ASN A 221 -13.61 27.04 -6.95
CA ASN A 221 -14.85 26.63 -7.64
C ASN A 221 -15.83 25.86 -6.74
N SER A 222 -15.41 25.44 -5.55
CA SER A 222 -16.24 24.63 -4.63
C SER A 222 -16.32 25.21 -3.22
N ALA A 223 -15.95 26.48 -3.04
CA ALA A 223 -15.93 27.12 -1.72
C ALA A 223 -17.27 26.98 -0.98
N GLY A 224 -17.18 26.46 0.25
CA GLY A 224 -18.36 26.24 1.11
C GLY A 224 -19.01 24.87 0.99
N GLN A 225 -18.66 24.03 0.01
CA GLN A 225 -19.16 22.64 -0.08
C GLN A 225 -18.55 21.77 1.02
N THR A 226 -19.33 20.80 1.51
CA THR A 226 -18.93 19.88 2.57
C THR A 226 -19.22 18.41 2.23
N ASP A 227 -19.74 18.15 1.03
CA ASP A 227 -20.10 16.81 0.52
C ASP A 227 -19.00 16.20 -0.40
#